data_b3a958cb58c3cd958fcff1592a5abe7c
#
_entry.id   b3a958cb58c3cd958fcff1592a5abe7c
#
_cell.length_a   1.000
_cell.length_b   1.000
_cell.length_c   1.000
_cell.angle_alpha   90.00
_cell.angle_beta   90.00
_cell.angle_gamma   90.00
#
_symmetry.space_group_name_H-M   'P 1'
#
loop_
_entity.id
_entity.type
_entity.pdbx_description
1 polymer ?
#
loop_
_entity_poly.entity_id
_entity_poly.type
_entity_poly.pdbx_seq_one_letter_code
_entity_poly.pdbx_strand_id
1 'polypeptide(L)'
;MASTVRRPVASLWIGERLHYLNQLCLLSHVKLGHPTTLYCTEKISNVPEGVTVRPATDIMSIDMEIVKQTSESFLSNVFRYKMIEKTNAVWIDCDAFCHRPFPDEMENIFAGHGFRGALNCGVVYIPQKGELIFQLLDYYQNLPDAPAWFNKQQRKRIEKQESHLPQAVRIYNAERTAFGPQAFTWFAQQTGDFEKALTSDYLYPVPFQLNDVFFDPYGRVEGHFTDNTLSVHLYTNGTKPWWRKNVPLSNSYAARMCAEMGVNPAEALEE
;
A
#
# COMPACT_ATOMS: atom_id res chain seq x y z
N MET A 1 15.90 -29.32 -8.26
CA MET A 1 15.90 -28.22 -7.28
C MET A 1 14.45 -28.02 -6.90
N ALA A 2 14.10 -28.14 -5.60
CA ALA A 2 12.76 -27.85 -5.15
C ALA A 2 12.50 -26.36 -5.37
N SER A 3 11.46 -26.02 -6.13
CA SER A 3 10.97 -24.66 -6.26
C SER A 3 10.47 -24.25 -4.87
N THR A 4 11.27 -23.49 -4.14
CA THR A 4 10.79 -22.83 -2.90
C THR A 4 9.72 -21.84 -3.35
N VAL A 5 8.47 -22.14 -3.02
CA VAL A 5 7.34 -21.22 -3.24
C VAL A 5 7.64 -19.98 -2.43
N ARG A 6 7.81 -18.84 -3.11
CA ARG A 6 8.08 -17.55 -2.47
C ARG A 6 6.90 -17.12 -1.61
N ARG A 7 7.17 -16.27 -0.64
CA ARG A 7 6.16 -15.66 0.22
C ARG A 7 5.03 -15.05 -0.61
N PRO A 8 3.76 -15.36 -0.33
CA PRO A 8 2.64 -14.77 -1.05
C PRO A 8 2.56 -13.26 -0.80
N VAL A 9 2.09 -12.53 -1.78
CA VAL A 9 1.77 -11.10 -1.68
C VAL A 9 0.30 -10.89 -1.97
N ALA A 10 -0.29 -9.84 -1.37
CA ALA A 10 -1.69 -9.53 -1.61
C ALA A 10 -1.95 -8.03 -1.55
N SER A 11 -2.98 -7.60 -2.29
CA SER A 11 -3.44 -6.22 -2.36
C SER A 11 -4.97 -6.15 -2.37
N LEU A 12 -5.51 -4.93 -2.25
CA LEU A 12 -6.93 -4.63 -2.41
C LEU A 12 -7.13 -3.65 -3.57
N TRP A 13 -8.16 -3.89 -4.39
CA TRP A 13 -8.60 -2.95 -5.40
C TRP A 13 -10.10 -2.65 -5.28
N ILE A 14 -10.43 -1.38 -5.42
CA ILE A 14 -11.79 -0.87 -5.45
C ILE A 14 -11.98 -0.23 -6.83
N GLY A 15 -12.93 -0.73 -7.61
CA GLY A 15 -13.19 -0.30 -8.98
C GLY A 15 -13.10 -1.43 -10.00
N GLU A 16 -13.65 -1.19 -11.18
CA GLU A 16 -13.84 -2.19 -12.24
C GLU A 16 -12.62 -2.36 -13.16
N ARG A 17 -11.61 -1.50 -13.03
CA ARG A 17 -10.46 -1.47 -13.95
C ARG A 17 -9.18 -1.01 -13.27
N LEU A 18 -8.08 -1.70 -13.56
CA LEU A 18 -6.73 -1.32 -13.14
C LEU A 18 -6.13 -0.32 -14.13
N HIS A 19 -5.45 0.69 -13.62
CA HIS A 19 -4.55 1.53 -14.42
C HIS A 19 -3.28 0.75 -14.80
N TYR A 20 -2.61 1.10 -15.91
CA TYR A 20 -1.42 0.37 -16.38
C TYR A 20 -0.29 0.28 -15.33
N LEU A 21 -0.12 1.30 -14.48
CA LEU A 21 0.88 1.27 -13.40
C LEU A 21 0.53 0.22 -12.35
N ASN A 22 -0.75 0.02 -12.05
CA ASN A 22 -1.18 -1.01 -11.11
C ASN A 22 -1.00 -2.42 -11.71
N GLN A 23 -1.30 -2.59 -13.01
CA GLN A 23 -0.99 -3.83 -13.72
C GLN A 23 0.51 -4.13 -13.72
N LEU A 24 1.34 -3.13 -14.00
CA LEU A 24 2.79 -3.20 -13.97
C LEU A 24 3.29 -3.70 -12.60
N CYS A 25 2.82 -3.09 -11.51
CA CYS A 25 3.23 -3.44 -10.17
C CYS A 25 2.82 -4.87 -9.81
N LEU A 26 1.57 -5.26 -10.07
CA LEU A 26 1.11 -6.64 -9.80
C LEU A 26 1.91 -7.68 -10.60
N LEU A 27 2.16 -7.43 -11.90
CA LEU A 27 2.95 -8.32 -12.75
C LEU A 27 4.40 -8.46 -12.28
N SER A 28 5.01 -7.40 -11.73
CA SER A 28 6.37 -7.48 -11.23
C SER A 28 6.53 -8.52 -10.12
N HIS A 29 5.53 -8.64 -9.25
CA HIS A 29 5.50 -9.67 -8.20
C HIS A 29 5.33 -11.08 -8.80
N VAL A 30 4.39 -11.24 -9.74
CA VAL A 30 4.15 -12.53 -10.44
C VAL A 30 5.43 -12.99 -11.14
N LYS A 31 6.08 -12.12 -11.91
CA LYS A 31 7.31 -12.45 -12.66
C LYS A 31 8.50 -12.83 -11.77
N LEU A 32 8.54 -12.28 -10.57
CA LEU A 32 9.57 -12.62 -9.57
C LEU A 32 9.18 -13.84 -8.71
N GLY A 33 8.07 -14.52 -9.04
CA GLY A 33 7.68 -15.80 -8.47
C GLY A 33 6.87 -15.71 -7.17
N HIS A 34 6.36 -14.54 -6.81
CA HIS A 34 5.43 -14.39 -5.68
C HIS A 34 4.02 -14.81 -6.09
N PRO A 35 3.38 -15.77 -5.39
CA PRO A 35 1.93 -15.96 -5.51
C PRO A 35 1.23 -14.64 -5.19
N THR A 36 0.57 -14.04 -6.18
CA THR A 36 0.01 -12.69 -6.09
C THR A 36 -1.51 -12.75 -6.08
N THR A 37 -2.13 -12.26 -5.00
CA THR A 37 -3.59 -12.21 -4.84
C THR A 37 -4.07 -10.77 -4.85
N LEU A 38 -5.07 -10.48 -5.68
CA LEU A 38 -5.79 -9.21 -5.70
C LEU A 38 -7.19 -9.41 -5.14
N TYR A 39 -7.43 -8.88 -3.96
CA TYR A 39 -8.78 -8.82 -3.40
C TYR A 39 -9.53 -7.66 -4.04
N CYS A 40 -10.81 -7.85 -4.34
CA CYS A 40 -11.62 -6.82 -5.02
C CYS A 40 -13.01 -6.71 -4.42
N THR A 41 -13.58 -5.52 -4.46
CA THR A 41 -14.97 -5.23 -4.05
C THR A 41 -15.97 -5.54 -5.18
N GLU A 42 -15.50 -5.55 -6.41
CA GLU A 42 -16.28 -5.76 -7.62
C GLU A 42 -15.46 -6.45 -8.71
N LYS A 43 -16.08 -6.85 -9.81
CA LYS A 43 -15.41 -7.56 -10.90
C LYS A 43 -14.46 -6.62 -11.65
N ILE A 44 -13.20 -6.98 -11.75
CA ILE A 44 -12.17 -6.23 -12.50
C ILE A 44 -12.05 -6.81 -13.92
N SER A 45 -12.07 -5.94 -14.93
CA SER A 45 -12.09 -6.35 -16.35
C SER A 45 -10.71 -6.66 -16.94
N ASN A 46 -9.63 -6.11 -16.38
CA ASN A 46 -8.29 -6.12 -16.98
C ASN A 46 -7.19 -6.58 -16.00
N VAL A 47 -7.46 -7.63 -15.25
CA VAL A 47 -6.48 -8.22 -14.33
C VAL A 47 -5.38 -8.92 -15.13
N PRO A 48 -4.09 -8.67 -14.81
CA PRO A 48 -2.99 -9.33 -15.49
C PRO A 48 -2.97 -10.84 -15.26
N GLU A 49 -2.45 -11.58 -16.23
CA GLU A 49 -2.25 -13.03 -16.13
C GLU A 49 -1.32 -13.38 -14.95
N GLY A 50 -1.64 -14.45 -14.24
CA GLY A 50 -0.89 -14.91 -13.07
C GLY A 50 -1.33 -14.26 -11.75
N VAL A 51 -2.16 -13.23 -11.77
CA VAL A 51 -2.76 -12.65 -10.56
C VAL A 51 -4.05 -13.39 -10.22
N THR A 52 -4.13 -13.92 -9.00
CA THR A 52 -5.34 -14.56 -8.47
C THR A 52 -6.30 -13.51 -7.94
N VAL A 53 -7.53 -13.46 -8.47
CA VAL A 53 -8.57 -12.54 -7.98
C VAL A 53 -9.44 -13.24 -6.95
N ARG A 54 -9.73 -12.55 -5.85
CA ARG A 54 -10.63 -13.03 -4.80
C ARG A 54 -11.54 -11.90 -4.31
N PRO A 55 -12.77 -12.20 -3.86
CA PRO A 55 -13.62 -11.16 -3.28
C PRO A 55 -13.02 -10.66 -1.95
N ALA A 56 -13.07 -9.35 -1.73
CA ALA A 56 -12.59 -8.74 -0.50
C ALA A 56 -13.36 -9.24 0.75
N THR A 57 -14.57 -9.72 0.57
CA THR A 57 -15.40 -10.35 1.61
C THR A 57 -14.82 -11.65 2.18
N ASP A 58 -13.86 -12.29 1.49
CA ASP A 58 -13.12 -13.43 2.06
C ASP A 58 -12.26 -13.01 3.28
N ILE A 59 -11.89 -11.74 3.32
CA ILE A 59 -11.09 -11.16 4.39
C ILE A 59 -11.98 -10.48 5.44
N MET A 60 -12.88 -9.60 5.04
CA MET A 60 -13.78 -8.90 5.95
C MET A 60 -15.02 -8.38 5.23
N SER A 61 -16.11 -8.18 5.96
CA SER A 61 -17.25 -7.40 5.46
C SER A 61 -16.85 -5.94 5.26
N ILE A 62 -17.36 -5.33 4.21
CA ILE A 62 -17.05 -3.95 3.84
C ILE A 62 -18.31 -3.11 3.95
N ASP A 63 -18.23 -2.04 4.75
CA ASP A 63 -19.27 -1.02 4.82
C ASP A 63 -18.95 0.09 3.80
N MET A 64 -19.56 -0.01 2.62
CA MET A 64 -19.37 0.96 1.55
C MET A 64 -19.89 2.36 1.91
N GLU A 65 -20.82 2.50 2.86
CA GLU A 65 -21.28 3.82 3.30
C GLU A 65 -20.19 4.54 4.13
N ILE A 66 -19.44 3.81 4.93
CA ILE A 66 -18.25 4.38 5.61
C ILE A 66 -17.16 4.72 4.57
N VAL A 67 -16.93 3.86 3.57
CA VAL A 67 -15.94 4.12 2.53
C VAL A 67 -16.26 5.39 1.75
N LYS A 68 -17.52 5.61 1.36
CA LYS A 68 -17.98 6.83 0.68
C LYS A 68 -17.78 8.12 1.52
N GLN A 69 -17.90 8.01 2.83
CA GLN A 69 -17.72 9.12 3.76
C GLN A 69 -16.25 9.34 4.18
N THR A 70 -15.37 8.42 3.85
CA THR A 70 -13.93 8.47 4.15
C THR A 70 -13.11 8.43 2.87
N SER A 71 -12.54 7.28 2.53
CA SER A 71 -11.83 7.04 1.28
C SER A 71 -11.51 5.56 1.08
N GLU A 72 -11.13 5.19 -0.13
CA GLU A 72 -10.57 3.87 -0.45
C GLU A 72 -9.28 3.59 0.36
N SER A 73 -8.45 4.62 0.60
CA SER A 73 -7.25 4.45 1.40
C SER A 73 -7.55 4.15 2.88
N PHE A 74 -8.67 4.65 3.42
CA PHE A 74 -9.15 4.25 4.74
C PHE A 74 -9.46 2.75 4.77
N LEU A 75 -10.23 2.25 3.79
CA LEU A 75 -10.53 0.83 3.69
C LEU A 75 -9.26 -0.01 3.57
N SER A 76 -8.32 0.39 2.70
CA SER A 76 -7.04 -0.31 2.53
C SER A 76 -6.24 -0.39 3.83
N ASN A 77 -6.28 0.66 4.66
CA ASN A 77 -5.58 0.68 5.95
C ASN A 77 -6.16 -0.33 6.95
N VAL A 78 -7.48 -0.52 6.98
CA VAL A 78 -8.12 -1.53 7.84
C VAL A 78 -7.94 -2.93 7.26
N PHE A 79 -8.14 -3.08 5.96
CA PHE A 79 -8.12 -4.35 5.24
C PHE A 79 -6.75 -5.05 5.33
N ARG A 80 -5.64 -4.30 5.18
CA ARG A 80 -4.28 -4.86 5.12
C ARG A 80 -3.93 -5.69 6.34
N TYR A 81 -4.28 -5.25 7.54
CA TYR A 81 -3.95 -5.98 8.76
C TYR A 81 -4.84 -7.21 8.94
N LYS A 82 -6.13 -7.13 8.58
CA LYS A 82 -7.01 -8.31 8.54
C LYS A 82 -6.53 -9.33 7.50
N MET A 83 -6.05 -8.88 6.36
CA MET A 83 -5.49 -9.73 5.32
C MET A 83 -4.21 -10.44 5.81
N ILE A 84 -3.28 -9.71 6.43
CA ILE A 84 -2.05 -10.30 7.00
C ILE A 84 -2.41 -11.35 8.07
N GLU A 85 -3.32 -11.01 8.99
CA GLU A 85 -3.80 -11.94 10.04
C GLU A 85 -4.32 -13.26 9.46
N LYS A 86 -5.11 -13.18 8.38
CA LYS A 86 -5.78 -14.37 7.81
C LYS A 86 -4.91 -15.17 6.85
N THR A 87 -3.98 -14.53 6.13
CA THR A 87 -3.32 -15.15 4.98
C THR A 87 -1.83 -15.31 5.13
N ASN A 88 -1.20 -14.61 6.07
CA ASN A 88 0.26 -14.53 6.20
C ASN A 88 0.98 -14.00 4.93
N ALA A 89 0.26 -13.29 4.07
CA ALA A 89 0.83 -12.65 2.89
C ALA A 89 1.45 -11.28 3.23
N VAL A 90 2.44 -10.88 2.45
CA VAL A 90 2.92 -9.49 2.45
C VAL A 90 1.83 -8.61 1.85
N TRP A 91 1.42 -7.57 2.55
CA TRP A 91 0.63 -6.51 1.93
C TRP A 91 1.48 -5.70 0.98
N ILE A 92 0.95 -5.44 -0.20
CA ILE A 92 1.50 -4.48 -1.18
C ILE A 92 0.39 -3.52 -1.61
N ASP A 93 0.66 -2.23 -1.65
CA ASP A 93 -0.20 -1.30 -2.39
C ASP A 93 -0.08 -1.62 -3.89
N CYS A 94 -1.16 -1.45 -4.67
CA CYS A 94 -1.16 -1.77 -6.10
C CYS A 94 -0.19 -0.94 -6.94
N ASP A 95 0.51 0.01 -6.35
CA ASP A 95 1.55 0.84 -6.94
C ASP A 95 2.96 0.60 -6.35
N ALA A 96 3.13 -0.53 -5.68
CA ALA A 96 4.43 -1.01 -5.20
C ALA A 96 5.03 -2.00 -6.21
N PHE A 97 5.99 -1.54 -7.01
CA PHE A 97 6.72 -2.37 -7.99
C PHE A 97 7.74 -3.27 -7.27
N CYS A 98 7.74 -4.56 -7.56
CA CYS A 98 8.72 -5.50 -7.03
C CYS A 98 10.01 -5.41 -7.82
N HIS A 99 11.06 -4.86 -7.21
CA HIS A 99 12.38 -4.77 -7.84
C HIS A 99 13.19 -6.04 -7.65
N ARG A 100 13.11 -6.62 -6.44
CA ARG A 100 13.69 -7.93 -6.09
C ARG A 100 12.74 -8.69 -5.19
N PRO A 101 12.80 -10.04 -5.21
CA PRO A 101 11.88 -10.84 -4.37
C PRO A 101 12.05 -10.53 -2.88
N PHE A 102 10.95 -10.52 -2.15
CA PHE A 102 10.98 -10.46 -0.69
C PHE A 102 11.61 -11.74 -0.12
N PRO A 103 12.66 -11.65 0.70
CA PRO A 103 13.27 -12.79 1.34
C PRO A 103 12.30 -13.52 2.28
N ASP A 104 12.26 -14.85 2.22
CA ASP A 104 11.36 -15.65 3.03
C ASP A 104 11.74 -15.66 4.52
N GLU A 105 13.02 -15.41 4.82
CA GLU A 105 13.57 -15.33 6.19
C GLU A 105 13.25 -14.03 6.91
N MET A 106 12.80 -12.98 6.22
CA MET A 106 12.45 -11.71 6.86
C MET A 106 11.18 -11.86 7.69
N GLU A 107 11.29 -11.71 9.00
CA GLU A 107 10.14 -11.72 9.91
C GLU A 107 9.31 -10.45 9.86
N ASN A 108 9.92 -9.32 9.45
CA ASN A 108 9.27 -8.03 9.33
C ASN A 108 9.68 -7.39 8.01
N ILE A 109 8.70 -6.88 7.25
CA ILE A 109 8.93 -6.13 6.02
C ILE A 109 8.07 -4.86 6.11
N PHE A 110 8.65 -3.79 6.59
CA PHE A 110 8.11 -2.44 6.59
C PHE A 110 9.24 -1.44 6.79
N ALA A 111 9.09 -0.24 6.31
CA ALA A 111 10.13 0.78 6.35
C ALA A 111 9.57 2.16 6.71
N GLY A 112 10.46 2.99 7.21
CA GLY A 112 10.19 4.41 7.42
C GLY A 112 10.11 5.16 6.09
N HIS A 113 9.41 6.29 6.11
CA HIS A 113 9.23 7.15 4.92
C HIS A 113 10.43 8.09 4.69
N GLY A 114 11.50 7.97 5.47
CA GLY A 114 12.64 8.89 5.43
C GLY A 114 12.31 10.34 5.89
N PHE A 115 11.03 10.66 6.09
CA PHE A 115 10.55 11.98 6.48
C PHE A 115 9.77 11.89 7.80
N ARG A 116 10.22 12.63 8.82
CA ARG A 116 9.60 12.73 10.16
C ARG A 116 9.51 11.42 10.97
N GLY A 117 10.27 10.39 10.65
CA GLY A 117 10.28 9.14 11.42
C GLY A 117 8.96 8.37 11.39
N ALA A 118 8.06 8.63 10.43
CA ALA A 118 6.82 7.88 10.26
C ALA A 118 7.06 6.62 9.42
N LEU A 119 6.39 5.53 9.79
CA LEU A 119 6.34 4.31 8.99
C LEU A 119 5.37 4.50 7.82
N ASN A 120 5.70 3.92 6.67
CA ASN A 120 4.81 3.84 5.51
C ASN A 120 4.08 2.49 5.53
N CYS A 121 2.88 2.47 4.96
CA CYS A 121 2.02 1.29 4.92
C CYS A 121 1.91 0.66 3.51
N GLY A 122 2.64 1.14 2.51
CA GLY A 122 2.52 0.66 1.13
C GLY A 122 3.02 -0.76 0.91
N VAL A 123 4.03 -1.19 1.68
CA VAL A 123 4.49 -2.58 1.75
C VAL A 123 4.64 -2.94 3.22
N VAL A 124 3.89 -3.94 3.67
CA VAL A 124 3.87 -4.35 5.08
C VAL A 124 3.78 -5.86 5.22
N TYR A 125 4.68 -6.42 6.01
CA TYR A 125 4.54 -7.73 6.61
C TYR A 125 4.98 -7.67 8.07
N ILE A 126 4.15 -8.19 8.96
CA ILE A 126 4.39 -8.33 10.39
C ILE A 126 3.87 -9.69 10.85
N PRO A 127 4.44 -10.29 11.90
CA PRO A 127 4.00 -11.61 12.39
C PRO A 127 2.51 -11.63 12.75
N GLN A 128 1.77 -12.63 12.24
CA GLN A 128 0.32 -12.79 12.44
C GLN A 128 -0.12 -12.85 13.90
N LYS A 129 0.75 -13.31 14.79
CA LYS A 129 0.47 -13.49 16.23
C LYS A 129 1.30 -12.51 17.09
N GLY A 130 1.83 -11.44 16.47
CA GLY A 130 2.59 -10.42 17.18
C GLY A 130 1.70 -9.43 17.91
N GLU A 131 2.25 -8.77 18.93
CA GLU A 131 1.55 -7.75 19.70
C GLU A 131 1.11 -6.56 18.81
N LEU A 132 1.97 -6.17 17.85
CA LEU A 132 1.70 -5.07 16.94
C LEU A 132 0.43 -5.30 16.11
N ILE A 133 0.28 -6.46 15.48
CA ILE A 133 -0.92 -6.74 14.68
C ILE A 133 -2.17 -6.83 15.56
N PHE A 134 -2.05 -7.39 16.76
CA PHE A 134 -3.15 -7.45 17.72
C PHE A 134 -3.64 -6.04 18.09
N GLN A 135 -2.75 -5.14 18.49
CA GLN A 135 -3.11 -3.76 18.86
C GLN A 135 -3.69 -2.96 17.69
N LEU A 136 -3.18 -3.15 16.47
CA LEU A 136 -3.75 -2.53 15.28
C LEU A 136 -5.17 -3.02 15.01
N LEU A 137 -5.41 -4.31 15.08
CA LEU A 137 -6.73 -4.90 14.85
C LEU A 137 -7.74 -4.50 15.95
N ASP A 138 -7.31 -4.46 17.21
CA ASP A 138 -8.12 -3.99 18.31
C ASP A 138 -8.52 -2.52 18.13
N TYR A 139 -7.56 -1.67 17.77
CA TYR A 139 -7.84 -0.26 17.46
C TYR A 139 -8.90 -0.08 16.39
N TYR A 140 -8.84 -0.83 15.29
CA TYR A 140 -9.84 -0.71 14.23
C TYR A 140 -11.22 -1.27 14.63
N GLN A 141 -11.25 -2.23 15.52
CA GLN A 141 -12.50 -2.81 16.02
C GLN A 141 -13.12 -1.96 17.13
N ASN A 142 -12.31 -1.33 17.97
CA ASN A 142 -12.70 -0.61 19.18
C ASN A 142 -12.19 0.84 19.13
N LEU A 143 -12.70 1.63 18.16
CA LEU A 143 -12.24 3.01 17.97
C LEU A 143 -12.49 3.88 19.23
N PRO A 144 -11.46 4.56 19.74
CA PRO A 144 -11.60 5.50 20.83
C PRO A 144 -12.31 6.80 20.39
N ASP A 145 -12.76 7.61 21.33
CA ASP A 145 -13.29 8.95 21.03
C ASP A 145 -12.28 9.81 20.27
N ALA A 146 -11.00 9.70 20.63
CA ALA A 146 -9.91 10.29 19.89
C ALA A 146 -8.66 9.43 20.04
N PRO A 147 -7.90 9.15 18.94
CA PRO A 147 -6.64 8.41 19.00
C PRO A 147 -5.66 9.00 20.02
N ALA A 148 -4.90 8.13 20.71
CA ALA A 148 -3.96 8.54 21.75
C ALA A 148 -2.89 9.53 21.25
N TRP A 149 -2.44 9.37 20.02
CA TRP A 149 -1.44 10.23 19.36
C TRP A 149 -1.98 11.57 18.84
N PHE A 150 -3.29 11.81 18.93
CA PHE A 150 -3.84 13.07 18.48
C PHE A 150 -3.44 14.22 19.39
N ASN A 151 -2.95 15.29 18.79
CA ASN A 151 -2.68 16.54 19.47
C ASN A 151 -4.00 17.30 19.79
N LYS A 152 -3.88 18.38 20.57
CA LYS A 152 -5.03 19.21 20.99
C LYS A 152 -5.86 19.74 19.82
N GLN A 153 -5.23 20.08 18.68
CA GLN A 153 -5.94 20.61 17.52
C GLN A 153 -6.75 19.53 16.80
N GLN A 154 -6.19 18.32 16.65
CA GLN A 154 -6.88 17.18 16.04
C GLN A 154 -8.07 16.74 16.91
N ARG A 155 -7.91 16.69 18.24
CA ARG A 155 -9.01 16.41 19.18
C ARG A 155 -10.14 17.43 19.05
N LYS A 156 -9.84 18.74 19.00
CA LYS A 156 -10.84 19.79 18.76
C LYS A 156 -11.55 19.65 17.42
N ARG A 157 -10.88 19.11 16.39
CA ARG A 157 -11.53 18.85 15.09
C ARG A 157 -12.57 17.73 15.20
N ILE A 158 -12.33 16.69 16.01
CA ILE A 158 -13.33 15.64 16.28
C ILE A 158 -14.54 16.23 17.05
N GLU A 159 -14.29 17.02 18.10
CA GLU A 159 -15.32 17.62 18.93
C GLU A 159 -16.28 18.53 18.14
N LYS A 160 -15.79 19.16 17.07
CA LYS A 160 -16.57 20.06 16.21
C LYS A 160 -17.44 19.32 15.19
N GLN A 161 -17.28 18.00 15.06
CA GLN A 161 -18.07 17.23 14.10
C GLN A 161 -19.42 16.82 14.67
N GLU A 162 -20.35 16.58 13.77
CA GLU A 162 -21.68 16.14 14.13
C GLU A 162 -21.64 14.81 14.84
N SER A 163 -22.31 14.71 15.99
CA SER A 163 -22.26 13.54 16.88
C SER A 163 -22.90 12.29 16.27
N HIS A 164 -23.78 12.45 15.26
CA HIS A 164 -24.41 11.32 14.59
C HIS A 164 -23.51 10.61 13.55
N LEU A 165 -22.38 11.23 13.16
CA LEU A 165 -21.45 10.60 12.24
C LEU A 165 -20.76 9.39 12.89
N PRO A 166 -20.52 8.29 12.13
CA PRO A 166 -19.74 7.17 12.62
C PRO A 166 -18.37 7.60 13.14
N GLN A 167 -17.90 6.98 14.22
CA GLN A 167 -16.64 7.35 14.86
C GLN A 167 -15.44 7.29 13.90
N ALA A 168 -15.42 6.29 13.01
CA ALA A 168 -14.40 6.19 11.96
C ALA A 168 -14.36 7.44 11.05
N VAL A 169 -15.53 7.93 10.65
CA VAL A 169 -15.66 9.14 9.81
C VAL A 169 -15.15 10.37 10.55
N ARG A 170 -15.52 10.53 11.83
CA ARG A 170 -15.09 11.66 12.67
C ARG A 170 -13.55 11.71 12.82
N ILE A 171 -12.93 10.56 13.10
CA ILE A 171 -11.47 10.43 13.20
C ILE A 171 -10.81 10.76 11.85
N TYR A 172 -11.32 10.17 10.76
CA TYR A 172 -10.79 10.38 9.41
C TYR A 172 -10.88 11.85 8.98
N ASN A 173 -11.99 12.51 9.23
CA ASN A 173 -12.17 13.93 8.90
C ASN A 173 -11.26 14.86 9.75
N ALA A 174 -10.94 14.46 10.97
CA ALA A 174 -10.00 15.19 11.80
C ALA A 174 -8.54 15.06 11.31
N GLU A 175 -8.18 13.85 10.81
CA GLU A 175 -6.85 13.55 10.30
C GLU A 175 -6.88 12.32 9.36
N ARG A 176 -6.69 12.55 8.07
CA ARG A 176 -6.80 11.50 7.03
C ARG A 176 -5.79 10.36 7.19
N THR A 177 -4.63 10.62 7.78
CA THR A 177 -3.57 9.63 7.98
C THR A 177 -3.70 8.85 9.29
N ALA A 178 -4.75 9.13 10.09
CA ALA A 178 -4.97 8.53 11.39
C ALA A 178 -5.07 6.98 11.36
N PHE A 179 -5.64 6.43 10.29
CA PHE A 179 -5.83 4.98 10.12
C PHE A 179 -4.67 4.27 9.41
N GLY A 180 -3.73 4.99 8.87
CA GLY A 180 -2.60 4.44 8.15
C GLY A 180 -1.28 4.69 8.89
N PRO A 181 -0.39 5.53 8.31
CA PRO A 181 0.94 5.77 8.83
C PRO A 181 1.00 6.19 10.30
N GLN A 182 0.03 7.00 10.79
CA GLN A 182 0.04 7.42 12.19
C GLN A 182 -0.26 6.29 13.15
N ALA A 183 -1.32 5.50 12.91
CA ALA A 183 -1.64 4.35 13.74
C ALA A 183 -0.51 3.32 13.72
N PHE A 184 0.00 2.98 12.54
CA PHE A 184 1.08 2.02 12.40
C PHE A 184 2.34 2.46 13.14
N THR A 185 2.75 3.71 12.97
CA THR A 185 3.91 4.27 13.68
C THR A 185 3.71 4.25 15.20
N TRP A 186 2.54 4.70 15.65
CA TRP A 186 2.23 4.75 17.07
C TRP A 186 2.29 3.37 17.72
N PHE A 187 1.56 2.39 17.18
CA PHE A 187 1.53 1.05 17.75
C PHE A 187 2.89 0.34 17.64
N ALA A 188 3.62 0.52 16.55
CA ALA A 188 4.98 -0.01 16.43
C ALA A 188 5.91 0.56 17.52
N GLN A 189 5.76 1.84 17.88
CA GLN A 189 6.51 2.44 18.99
C GLN A 189 6.10 1.87 20.35
N GLN A 190 4.79 1.64 20.59
CA GLN A 190 4.30 1.08 21.85
C GLN A 190 4.74 -0.37 22.06
N THR A 191 4.85 -1.17 21.01
CA THR A 191 5.25 -2.58 21.07
C THR A 191 6.76 -2.81 20.95
N GLY A 192 7.54 -1.76 20.66
CA GLY A 192 8.98 -1.87 20.39
C GLY A 192 9.32 -2.39 18.99
N ASP A 193 8.31 -2.61 18.13
CA ASP A 193 8.53 -3.08 16.75
C ASP A 193 9.08 -1.99 15.84
N PHE A 194 9.00 -0.72 16.25
CA PHE A 194 9.52 0.41 15.47
C PHE A 194 11.01 0.25 15.12
N GLU A 195 11.80 -0.31 16.03
CA GLU A 195 13.24 -0.56 15.83
C GLU A 195 13.53 -1.68 14.81
N LYS A 196 12.52 -2.45 14.41
CA LYS A 196 12.61 -3.48 13.37
C LYS A 196 12.35 -2.92 11.96
N ALA A 197 12.02 -1.64 11.85
CA ALA A 197 11.79 -1.00 10.58
C ALA A 197 13.06 -1.00 9.72
N LEU A 198 12.89 -1.41 8.47
CA LEU A 198 13.95 -1.31 7.46
C LEU A 198 14.20 0.17 7.13
N THR A 199 15.37 0.47 6.59
CA THR A 199 15.65 1.78 6.03
C THR A 199 14.82 2.01 4.75
N SER A 200 14.57 3.27 4.39
CA SER A 200 13.68 3.62 3.28
C SER A 200 14.14 3.05 1.93
N ASP A 201 15.44 2.83 1.73
CA ASP A 201 16.02 2.30 0.52
C ASP A 201 15.57 0.86 0.19
N TYR A 202 15.07 0.11 1.19
CA TYR A 202 14.50 -1.22 0.95
C TYR A 202 13.18 -1.17 0.17
N LEU A 203 12.27 -0.25 0.52
CA LEU A 203 10.89 -0.26 0.03
C LEU A 203 10.45 1.04 -0.67
N TYR A 204 11.12 2.15 -0.35
CA TYR A 204 10.78 3.51 -0.80
C TYR A 204 12.04 4.29 -1.22
N PRO A 205 12.86 3.75 -2.15
CA PRO A 205 14.15 4.36 -2.52
C PRO A 205 13.99 5.74 -3.13
N VAL A 206 12.89 5.98 -3.85
CA VAL A 206 12.57 7.29 -4.43
C VAL A 206 11.62 8.01 -3.48
N PRO A 207 11.97 9.21 -2.97
CA PRO A 207 11.06 10.00 -2.14
C PRO A 207 9.80 10.43 -2.90
N PHE A 208 8.66 10.51 -2.19
CA PHE A 208 7.38 10.93 -2.76
C PHE A 208 7.45 12.25 -3.56
N GLN A 209 8.24 13.21 -3.09
CA GLN A 209 8.41 14.52 -3.73
C GLN A 209 9.08 14.46 -5.11
N LEU A 210 9.73 13.34 -5.41
CA LEU A 210 10.44 13.10 -6.67
C LEU A 210 9.70 12.11 -7.59
N ASN A 211 8.43 11.80 -7.33
CA ASN A 211 7.70 10.77 -8.08
C ASN A 211 7.60 11.05 -9.59
N ASP A 212 7.72 12.29 -10.04
CA ASP A 212 7.78 12.63 -11.47
C ASP A 212 8.99 11.98 -12.18
N VAL A 213 10.05 11.64 -11.46
CA VAL A 213 11.27 11.03 -12.04
C VAL A 213 10.99 9.70 -12.73
N PHE A 214 9.94 8.99 -12.34
CA PHE A 214 9.53 7.74 -12.99
C PHE A 214 9.09 7.92 -14.44
N PHE A 215 8.65 9.11 -14.80
CA PHE A 215 8.10 9.45 -16.12
C PHE A 215 9.06 10.30 -16.96
N ASP A 216 10.14 10.80 -16.36
CA ASP A 216 11.16 11.58 -17.04
C ASP A 216 12.15 10.64 -17.77
N PRO A 217 12.31 10.75 -19.12
CA PRO A 217 13.28 9.94 -19.85
C PRO A 217 14.74 10.21 -19.47
N TYR A 218 15.02 11.32 -18.82
CA TYR A 218 16.33 11.69 -18.27
C TYR A 218 16.42 11.42 -16.76
N GLY A 219 15.33 10.99 -16.14
CA GLY A 219 15.27 10.62 -14.73
C GLY A 219 16.19 9.43 -14.46
N ARG A 220 17.06 9.58 -13.46
CA ARG A 220 18.00 8.54 -13.04
C ARG A 220 17.43 7.77 -11.85
N VAL A 221 16.28 7.13 -12.06
CA VAL A 221 15.54 6.40 -10.99
C VAL A 221 16.46 5.36 -10.34
N GLU A 222 17.23 4.63 -11.14
CA GLU A 222 18.13 3.59 -10.65
C GLU A 222 19.27 4.13 -9.77
N GLY A 223 19.56 5.43 -9.84
CA GLY A 223 20.53 6.09 -8.96
C GLY A 223 20.05 6.18 -7.49
N HIS A 224 18.76 5.94 -7.24
CA HIS A 224 18.20 5.85 -5.91
C HIS A 224 18.24 4.43 -5.33
N PHE A 225 18.53 3.41 -6.14
CA PHE A 225 18.51 2.02 -5.71
C PHE A 225 19.83 1.65 -5.01
N THR A 226 19.71 0.77 -4.04
CA THR A 226 20.84 0.15 -3.34
C THR A 226 20.77 -1.37 -3.50
N ASP A 227 21.78 -2.06 -2.99
CA ASP A 227 21.75 -3.52 -2.91
C ASP A 227 20.63 -4.04 -1.98
N ASN A 228 20.03 -3.18 -1.21
CA ASN A 228 18.92 -3.52 -0.32
C ASN A 228 17.54 -3.35 -0.97
N THR A 229 17.42 -2.61 -2.08
CA THR A 229 16.12 -2.27 -2.67
C THR A 229 15.33 -3.51 -3.10
N LEU A 230 14.18 -3.74 -2.48
CA LEU A 230 13.25 -4.83 -2.76
C LEU A 230 12.02 -4.34 -3.53
N SER A 231 11.53 -3.15 -3.18
CA SER A 231 10.35 -2.55 -3.80
C SER A 231 10.58 -1.10 -4.17
N VAL A 232 9.86 -0.63 -5.19
CA VAL A 232 9.84 0.76 -5.65
C VAL A 232 8.39 1.24 -5.66
N HIS A 233 8.05 2.13 -4.75
CA HIS A 233 6.70 2.67 -4.65
C HIS A 233 6.52 3.83 -5.65
N LEU A 234 5.54 3.71 -6.56
CA LEU A 234 5.34 4.66 -7.66
C LEU A 234 4.47 5.87 -7.26
N TYR A 235 3.79 5.80 -6.11
CA TYR A 235 2.93 6.86 -5.57
C TYR A 235 1.87 7.36 -6.56
N THR A 236 1.11 6.44 -7.16
CA THR A 236 0.16 6.76 -8.23
C THR A 236 -0.87 7.82 -7.83
N ASN A 237 -1.34 7.81 -6.58
CA ASN A 237 -2.25 8.84 -6.06
C ASN A 237 -1.63 10.25 -6.01
N GLY A 238 -0.30 10.36 -5.94
CA GLY A 238 0.45 11.61 -5.97
C GLY A 238 0.94 11.98 -7.37
N THR A 239 0.77 11.10 -8.34
CA THR A 239 1.20 11.32 -9.73
C THR A 239 0.30 12.36 -10.39
N LYS A 240 0.92 13.28 -11.13
CA LYS A 240 0.16 14.32 -11.86
C LYS A 240 -0.84 13.67 -12.82
N PRO A 241 -2.06 14.23 -12.98
CA PRO A 241 -3.07 13.69 -13.88
C PRO A 241 -2.56 13.46 -15.32
N TRP A 242 -1.66 14.31 -15.78
CA TRP A 242 -1.07 14.17 -17.11
C TRP A 242 -0.39 12.80 -17.30
N TRP A 243 0.40 12.33 -16.32
CA TRP A 243 1.09 11.04 -16.39
C TRP A 243 0.13 9.84 -16.31
N ARG A 244 -1.01 10.02 -15.65
CA ARG A 244 -2.02 8.96 -15.55
C ARG A 244 -2.87 8.84 -16.82
N LYS A 245 -3.07 9.96 -17.51
CA LYS A 245 -3.90 10.06 -18.73
C LYS A 245 -3.10 9.86 -20.03
N ASN A 246 -1.81 9.74 -19.97
CA ASN A 246 -0.95 9.61 -21.14
C ASN A 246 0.00 8.43 -21.02
N VAL A 247 0.38 7.89 -22.17
CA VAL A 247 1.44 6.89 -22.26
C VAL A 247 2.75 7.51 -21.74
N PRO A 248 3.53 6.80 -20.91
CA PRO A 248 4.78 7.32 -20.39
C PRO A 248 5.76 7.65 -21.51
N LEU A 249 6.56 8.69 -21.32
CA LEU A 249 7.57 9.10 -22.32
C LEU A 249 8.57 7.97 -22.59
N SER A 250 8.94 7.79 -23.85
CA SER A 250 9.93 6.79 -24.26
C SER A 250 11.21 6.93 -23.43
N ASN A 251 11.83 5.81 -23.07
CA ASN A 251 13.02 5.72 -22.23
C ASN A 251 12.84 6.17 -20.76
N SER A 252 11.66 6.64 -20.33
CA SER A 252 11.39 6.81 -18.91
C SER A 252 11.41 5.47 -18.17
N TYR A 253 11.61 5.49 -16.85
CA TYR A 253 11.58 4.27 -16.05
C TYR A 253 10.23 3.52 -16.22
N ALA A 254 9.11 4.22 -16.14
CA ALA A 254 7.79 3.63 -16.33
C ALA A 254 7.63 2.96 -17.70
N ALA A 255 8.10 3.60 -18.79
CA ALA A 255 8.01 3.02 -20.12
C ALA A 255 8.88 1.76 -20.27
N ARG A 256 10.12 1.77 -19.75
CA ARG A 256 11.00 0.59 -19.78
C ARG A 256 10.42 -0.58 -19.00
N MET A 257 9.91 -0.34 -17.78
CA MET A 257 9.32 -1.39 -16.96
C MET A 257 8.05 -1.96 -17.60
N CYS A 258 7.21 -1.11 -18.22
CA CYS A 258 6.05 -1.60 -18.97
C CYS A 258 6.48 -2.51 -20.12
N ALA A 259 7.50 -2.13 -20.90
CA ALA A 259 8.02 -2.97 -21.98
C ALA A 259 8.59 -4.30 -21.46
N GLU A 260 9.34 -4.28 -20.37
CA GLU A 260 9.92 -5.48 -19.73
C GLU A 260 8.82 -6.42 -19.19
N MET A 261 7.78 -5.86 -18.58
CA MET A 261 6.67 -6.64 -18.04
C MET A 261 5.62 -7.02 -19.08
N GLY A 262 5.67 -6.49 -20.32
CA GLY A 262 4.70 -6.74 -21.37
C GLY A 262 3.35 -6.02 -21.13
N VAL A 263 3.37 -4.89 -20.42
CA VAL A 263 2.20 -4.05 -20.19
C VAL A 263 2.11 -3.02 -21.30
N ASN A 264 0.93 -2.92 -21.94
CA ASN A 264 0.64 -1.86 -22.90
C ASN A 264 -0.04 -0.67 -22.18
N PRO A 265 0.67 0.45 -21.92
CA PRO A 265 0.07 1.57 -21.20
C PRO A 265 -1.18 2.14 -21.89
N ALA A 266 -1.23 2.13 -23.24
CA ALA A 266 -2.34 2.71 -24.00
C ALA A 266 -3.69 2.00 -23.75
N GLU A 267 -3.67 0.75 -23.29
CA GLU A 267 -4.88 -0.04 -23.03
C GLU A 267 -5.50 0.23 -21.66
N ALA A 268 -4.80 0.92 -20.76
CA ALA A 268 -5.21 1.09 -19.37
C ALA A 268 -4.84 2.46 -18.79
N LEU A 269 -5.06 3.52 -19.56
CA LEU A 269 -4.97 4.91 -19.08
C LEU A 269 -6.19 5.26 -18.22
N GLU A 270 -6.03 6.28 -17.37
CA GLU A 270 -7.14 6.93 -16.67
C GLU A 270 -7.96 7.76 -17.69
N GLU A 271 -9.29 7.73 -17.58
CA GLU A 271 -10.21 8.48 -18.44
C GLU A 271 -10.21 10.00 -18.17
#